data_857049d90915541205407f0f0da1f206
#
_entry.id   857049d90915541205407f0f0da1f206
#
_cell.length_a   1.000
_cell.length_b   1.000
_cell.length_c   1.000
_cell.angle_alpha   90.00
_cell.angle_beta   90.00
_cell.angle_gamma   90.00
#
_symmetry.space_group_name_H-M   'P 1'
#
loop_
_entity.id
_entity.type
_entity.pdbx_description
1 polymer ?
#
loop_
_entity_poly.entity_id
_entity_poly.type
_entity_poly.pdbx_seq_one_letter_code
_entity_poly.pdbx_strand_id
1 'polypeptide(L)'
;MSQKVLEARNISKTYKGEIEVKALKKTSIIFERGEFCAIIGKSGSGKSTLLRCLATLDVPDEGEIYIDGELVTGKSVSELARIRRRKIGYIYQDYNLFPEFTAYENIVLPIHLDDRRENREKIENLMESLDILNCCDKFPTQMSGGQQQRVSIARALAIEADVILADEPTGNLDAKNAENIAELLRKSSEIYAQTIVMVTHDAQMAEYADRIIRIKDGEISYNL
;
A
#
# COMPACT_ATOMS: atom_id res chain seq x y z
N MET A 1 -25.61 0.57 2.22
CA MET A 1 -24.81 -0.35 1.39
C MET A 1 -23.39 0.17 1.41
N SER A 2 -22.42 -0.64 1.83
CA SER A 2 -21.02 -0.24 1.79
C SER A 2 -20.57 -0.03 0.34
N GLN A 3 -19.77 1.00 0.12
CA GLN A 3 -19.33 1.39 -1.22
C GLN A 3 -18.02 0.66 -1.55
N LYS A 4 -18.00 -0.11 -2.63
CA LYS A 4 -16.78 -0.74 -3.15
C LYS A 4 -15.80 0.34 -3.61
N VAL A 5 -14.57 0.29 -3.13
CA VAL A 5 -13.51 1.22 -3.54
C VAL A 5 -12.46 0.55 -4.43
N LEU A 6 -12.17 -0.73 -4.19
CA LEU A 6 -11.22 -1.51 -4.97
C LEU A 6 -11.78 -2.91 -5.23
N GLU A 7 -11.78 -3.34 -6.49
CA GLU A 7 -12.32 -4.64 -6.88
C GLU A 7 -11.41 -5.28 -7.93
N ALA A 8 -11.08 -6.55 -7.73
CA ALA A 8 -10.46 -7.40 -8.76
C ALA A 8 -11.42 -8.51 -9.13
N ARG A 9 -11.56 -8.79 -10.42
CA ARG A 9 -12.42 -9.84 -10.97
C ARG A 9 -11.61 -10.82 -11.80
N ASN A 10 -11.52 -12.06 -11.35
CA ASN A 10 -10.87 -13.18 -12.03
C ASN A 10 -9.45 -12.86 -12.55
N ILE A 11 -8.69 -12.07 -11.79
CA ILE A 11 -7.32 -11.72 -12.19
C ILE A 11 -6.40 -12.92 -12.03
N SER A 12 -5.51 -13.10 -12.99
CA SER A 12 -4.42 -14.07 -12.94
C SER A 12 -3.09 -13.42 -13.31
N LYS A 13 -1.99 -13.99 -12.82
CA LYS A 13 -0.64 -13.50 -13.13
C LYS A 13 0.37 -14.62 -13.15
N THR A 14 1.09 -14.72 -14.26
CA THR A 14 2.18 -15.65 -14.48
C THR A 14 3.44 -14.87 -14.87
N TYR A 15 4.52 -15.08 -14.14
CA TYR A 15 5.82 -14.53 -14.51
C TYR A 15 6.55 -15.55 -15.38
N LYS A 16 6.94 -15.12 -16.59
CA LYS A 16 7.72 -15.93 -17.54
C LYS A 16 9.21 -15.65 -17.34
N GLY A 17 9.97 -16.68 -16.99
CA GLY A 17 11.41 -16.67 -16.84
C GLY A 17 11.95 -18.02 -17.31
N GLU A 18 13.12 -18.44 -16.80
CA GLU A 18 13.64 -19.80 -17.02
C GLU A 18 12.66 -20.87 -16.49
N ILE A 19 11.96 -20.53 -15.40
CA ILE A 19 10.85 -21.31 -14.83
C ILE A 19 9.62 -20.42 -14.80
N GLU A 20 8.51 -20.92 -15.35
CA GLU A 20 7.23 -20.25 -15.31
C GLU A 20 6.61 -20.33 -13.90
N VAL A 21 6.27 -19.16 -13.32
CA VAL A 21 5.68 -19.07 -11.98
C VAL A 21 4.28 -18.50 -12.09
N LYS A 22 3.26 -19.32 -11.83
CA LYS A 22 1.86 -18.88 -11.70
C LYS A 22 1.65 -18.26 -10.32
N ALA A 23 1.91 -16.96 -10.22
CA ALA A 23 1.86 -16.23 -8.95
C ALA A 23 0.43 -15.96 -8.46
N LEU A 24 -0.52 -15.76 -9.39
CA LEU A 24 -1.96 -15.66 -9.10
C LEU A 24 -2.74 -16.57 -10.04
N LYS A 25 -3.65 -17.34 -9.47
CA LYS A 25 -4.67 -18.09 -10.19
C LYS A 25 -6.00 -17.33 -10.08
N LYS A 26 -6.90 -17.46 -11.04
CA LYS A 26 -8.17 -16.71 -11.16
C LYS A 26 -8.77 -16.27 -9.81
N THR A 27 -8.36 -15.10 -9.37
CA THR A 27 -8.66 -14.56 -8.04
C THR A 27 -9.63 -13.38 -8.17
N SER A 28 -10.68 -13.37 -7.34
CA SER A 28 -11.61 -12.23 -7.24
C SER A 28 -11.68 -11.76 -5.79
N ILE A 29 -11.64 -10.42 -5.60
CA ILE A 29 -11.68 -9.81 -4.28
C ILE A 29 -12.27 -8.41 -4.36
N ILE A 30 -12.95 -8.00 -3.29
CA ILE A 30 -13.55 -6.68 -3.14
C ILE A 30 -13.11 -6.09 -1.81
N PHE A 31 -12.77 -4.80 -1.82
CA PHE A 31 -12.52 -4.01 -0.62
C PHE A 31 -13.54 -2.88 -0.55
N GLU A 32 -14.07 -2.68 0.65
CA GLU A 32 -15.08 -1.67 0.94
C GLU A 32 -14.42 -0.38 1.42
N ARG A 33 -15.05 0.76 1.19
CA ARG A 33 -14.52 2.06 1.61
C ARG A 33 -14.39 2.12 3.14
N GLY A 34 -13.22 2.55 3.62
CA GLY A 34 -12.91 2.65 5.04
C GLY A 34 -12.58 1.32 5.73
N GLU A 35 -12.49 0.22 4.97
CA GLU A 35 -12.11 -1.09 5.51
C GLU A 35 -10.59 -1.18 5.70
N PHE A 36 -10.14 -1.72 6.82
CA PHE A 36 -8.77 -2.20 6.99
C PHE A 36 -8.74 -3.71 6.79
N CYS A 37 -8.16 -4.18 5.71
CA CYS A 37 -8.03 -5.60 5.38
C CYS A 37 -6.58 -6.06 5.43
N ALA A 38 -6.31 -7.20 6.09
CA ALA A 38 -5.02 -7.86 6.06
C ALA A 38 -5.06 -9.09 5.14
N ILE A 39 -4.04 -9.25 4.29
CA ILE A 39 -3.85 -10.43 3.45
C ILE A 39 -2.64 -11.18 3.98
N ILE A 40 -2.86 -12.39 4.50
CA ILE A 40 -1.81 -13.22 5.08
C ILE A 40 -1.52 -14.46 4.21
N GLY A 41 -0.29 -14.96 4.30
CA GLY A 41 0.13 -16.17 3.58
C GLY A 41 1.64 -16.37 3.67
N LYS A 42 2.10 -17.57 3.33
CA LYS A 42 3.53 -17.89 3.31
C LYS A 42 4.29 -17.05 2.27
N SER A 43 5.60 -16.93 2.41
CA SER A 43 6.44 -16.37 1.36
C SER A 43 6.20 -17.10 0.03
N GLY A 44 6.13 -16.36 -1.08
CA GLY A 44 5.85 -16.92 -2.41
C GLY A 44 4.39 -17.31 -2.67
N SER A 45 3.44 -17.05 -1.76
CA SER A 45 2.02 -17.41 -1.97
C SER A 45 1.27 -16.49 -2.95
N GLY A 46 1.87 -15.41 -3.44
CA GLY A 46 1.26 -14.46 -4.39
C GLY A 46 0.76 -13.16 -3.77
N LYS A 47 0.98 -12.89 -2.48
CA LYS A 47 0.53 -11.67 -1.76
C LYS A 47 0.99 -10.38 -2.44
N SER A 48 2.30 -10.19 -2.57
CA SER A 48 2.86 -8.97 -3.19
C SER A 48 2.47 -8.85 -4.66
N THR A 49 2.33 -9.97 -5.39
CA THR A 49 1.82 -9.97 -6.76
C THR A 49 0.38 -9.45 -6.82
N LEU A 50 -0.49 -9.93 -5.93
CA LEU A 50 -1.87 -9.42 -5.83
C LEU A 50 -1.86 -7.93 -5.55
N LEU A 51 -1.10 -7.49 -4.54
CA LEU A 51 -1.03 -6.07 -4.15
C LEU A 51 -0.51 -5.19 -5.30
N ARG A 52 0.52 -5.64 -6.04
CA ARG A 52 1.08 -4.93 -7.20
C ARG A 52 0.10 -4.83 -8.36
N CYS A 53 -0.70 -5.88 -8.62
CA CYS A 53 -1.78 -5.83 -9.61
C CYS A 53 -2.85 -4.82 -9.18
N LEU A 54 -3.30 -4.86 -7.91
CA LEU A 54 -4.26 -3.90 -7.35
C LEU A 54 -3.75 -2.45 -7.41
N ALA A 55 -2.43 -2.27 -7.21
CA ALA A 55 -1.76 -0.98 -7.33
C ALA A 55 -1.55 -0.51 -8.79
N THR A 56 -1.93 -1.30 -9.77
CA THR A 56 -1.62 -1.05 -11.19
C THR A 56 -0.11 -0.92 -11.49
N LEU A 57 0.73 -1.50 -10.63
CA LEU A 57 2.18 -1.60 -10.83
C LEU A 57 2.53 -2.78 -11.74
N ASP A 58 1.76 -3.87 -11.63
CA ASP A 58 1.81 -5.01 -12.54
C ASP A 58 0.47 -5.14 -13.29
N VAL A 59 0.53 -5.52 -14.55
CA VAL A 59 -0.66 -5.80 -15.35
C VAL A 59 -1.04 -7.27 -15.16
N PRO A 60 -2.26 -7.61 -14.75
CA PRO A 60 -2.71 -9.00 -14.73
C PRO A 60 -2.75 -9.57 -16.16
N ASP A 61 -2.55 -10.88 -16.30
CA ASP A 61 -2.62 -11.56 -17.61
C ASP A 61 -4.06 -11.74 -18.07
N GLU A 62 -4.98 -11.95 -17.12
CA GLU A 62 -6.43 -12.04 -17.34
C GLU A 62 -7.18 -11.30 -16.23
N GLY A 63 -8.45 -10.98 -16.48
CA GLY A 63 -9.36 -10.38 -15.53
C GLY A 63 -9.32 -8.86 -15.52
N GLU A 64 -10.05 -8.27 -14.58
CA GLU A 64 -10.32 -6.85 -14.53
C GLU A 64 -10.08 -6.28 -13.13
N ILE A 65 -9.59 -5.06 -13.05
CA ILE A 65 -9.41 -4.30 -11.80
C ILE A 65 -10.21 -3.01 -11.91
N TYR A 66 -10.95 -2.69 -10.87
CA TYR A 66 -11.74 -1.47 -10.73
C TYR A 66 -11.30 -0.71 -9.49
N ILE A 67 -11.12 0.60 -9.64
CA ILE A 67 -10.82 1.53 -8.53
C ILE A 67 -11.92 2.58 -8.53
N ASP A 68 -12.66 2.67 -7.42
CA ASP A 68 -13.79 3.59 -7.26
C ASP A 68 -14.83 3.46 -8.41
N GLY A 69 -15.09 2.21 -8.81
CA GLY A 69 -16.01 1.85 -9.90
C GLY A 69 -15.45 2.06 -11.33
N GLU A 70 -14.27 2.64 -11.48
CA GLU A 70 -13.62 2.86 -12.78
C GLU A 70 -12.76 1.65 -13.16
N LEU A 71 -12.98 1.08 -14.36
CA LEU A 71 -12.14 0.02 -14.92
C LEU A 71 -10.75 0.58 -15.23
N VAL A 72 -9.71 -0.02 -14.63
CA VAL A 72 -8.31 0.40 -14.83
C VAL A 72 -7.50 -0.55 -15.71
N THR A 73 -7.92 -1.80 -15.83
CA THR A 73 -7.27 -2.77 -16.73
C THR A 73 -7.38 -2.30 -18.18
N GLY A 74 -6.27 -2.34 -18.90
CA GLY A 74 -6.20 -1.92 -20.32
C GLY A 74 -5.98 -0.42 -20.53
N LYS A 75 -5.91 0.39 -19.46
CA LYS A 75 -5.55 1.81 -19.59
C LYS A 75 -4.08 1.99 -19.97
N SER A 76 -3.77 3.12 -20.58
CA SER A 76 -2.40 3.51 -20.94
C SER A 76 -1.52 3.72 -19.70
N VAL A 77 -0.20 3.63 -19.88
CA VAL A 77 0.78 3.86 -18.81
C VAL A 77 0.61 5.24 -18.16
N SER A 78 0.31 6.28 -18.95
CA SER A 78 0.10 7.64 -18.44
C SER A 78 -1.18 7.77 -17.59
N GLU A 79 -2.27 7.12 -18.01
CA GLU A 79 -3.51 7.09 -17.24
C GLU A 79 -3.33 6.33 -15.92
N LEU A 80 -2.68 5.16 -15.96
CA LEU A 80 -2.36 4.39 -14.76
C LEU A 80 -1.44 5.18 -13.82
N ALA A 81 -0.45 5.91 -14.34
CA ALA A 81 0.40 6.77 -13.51
C ALA A 81 -0.41 7.87 -12.80
N ARG A 82 -1.38 8.49 -13.49
CA ARG A 82 -2.28 9.48 -12.90
C ARG A 82 -3.17 8.86 -11.81
N ILE A 83 -3.70 7.66 -12.05
CA ILE A 83 -4.52 6.93 -11.05
C ILE A 83 -3.68 6.65 -9.80
N ARG A 84 -2.45 6.14 -9.94
CA ARG A 84 -1.55 5.90 -8.80
C ARG A 84 -1.30 7.16 -7.98
N ARG A 85 -1.00 8.29 -8.62
CA ARG A 85 -0.72 9.55 -7.91
C ARG A 85 -1.93 10.10 -7.15
N ARG A 86 -3.16 9.73 -7.53
CA ARG A 86 -4.39 10.34 -6.99
C ARG A 86 -5.24 9.40 -6.14
N LYS A 87 -5.22 8.11 -6.46
CA LYS A 87 -6.16 7.13 -5.90
C LYS A 87 -5.50 6.09 -5.01
N ILE A 88 -4.16 5.92 -5.11
CA ILE A 88 -3.46 4.83 -4.45
C ILE A 88 -2.22 5.36 -3.72
N GLY A 89 -2.19 5.22 -2.39
CA GLY A 89 -0.96 5.29 -1.61
C GLY A 89 -0.31 3.91 -1.57
N TYR A 90 0.98 3.82 -1.84
CA TYR A 90 1.70 2.55 -1.76
C TYR A 90 2.84 2.63 -0.75
N ILE A 91 2.83 1.71 0.21
CA ILE A 91 3.86 1.56 1.24
C ILE A 91 4.68 0.33 0.89
N TYR A 92 5.98 0.52 0.67
CA TYR A 92 6.91 -0.53 0.28
C TYR A 92 7.58 -1.17 1.50
N GLN A 93 7.92 -2.44 1.41
CA GLN A 93 8.68 -3.16 2.42
C GLN A 93 10.07 -2.52 2.66
N ASP A 94 10.76 -2.13 1.58
CA ASP A 94 12.12 -1.55 1.63
C ASP A 94 12.09 -0.02 1.62
N TYR A 95 11.02 0.59 2.18
CA TYR A 95 10.80 2.05 2.28
C TYR A 95 10.78 2.77 0.92
N ASN A 96 11.66 2.42 0.01
CA ASN A 96 11.80 2.97 -1.36
C ASN A 96 11.83 4.50 -1.38
N LEU A 97 12.65 5.09 -0.48
CA LEU A 97 12.89 6.53 -0.42
C LEU A 97 13.96 6.92 -1.43
N PHE A 98 13.84 8.09 -2.00
CA PHE A 98 14.85 8.70 -2.85
C PHE A 98 15.99 9.21 -1.96
N PRO A 99 17.22 8.68 -2.09
CA PRO A 99 18.32 8.99 -1.19
C PRO A 99 18.83 10.44 -1.35
N GLU A 100 18.56 11.07 -2.49
CA GLU A 100 18.92 12.47 -2.80
C GLU A 100 17.94 13.50 -2.23
N PHE A 101 16.79 13.04 -1.70
CA PHE A 101 15.74 13.89 -1.15
C PHE A 101 15.68 13.77 0.37
N THR A 102 15.38 14.88 1.03
CA THR A 102 15.08 14.91 2.46
C THR A 102 13.80 14.13 2.78
N ALA A 103 13.50 13.92 4.06
CA ALA A 103 12.24 13.30 4.48
C ALA A 103 11.04 14.09 3.95
N TYR A 104 11.06 15.41 4.09
CA TYR A 104 9.99 16.29 3.59
C TYR A 104 9.80 16.17 2.08
N GLU A 105 10.89 16.27 1.32
CA GLU A 105 10.86 16.16 -0.14
C GLU A 105 10.36 14.80 -0.62
N ASN A 106 10.75 13.71 0.06
CA ASN A 106 10.20 12.37 -0.22
C ASN A 106 8.67 12.31 0.00
N ILE A 107 8.15 12.96 1.05
CA ILE A 107 6.73 12.97 1.38
C ILE A 107 5.92 13.75 0.34
N VAL A 108 6.39 14.91 -0.08
CA VAL A 108 5.65 15.80 -1.00
C VAL A 108 5.83 15.45 -2.47
N LEU A 109 6.82 14.63 -2.81
CA LEU A 109 7.17 14.27 -4.20
C LEU A 109 5.95 13.81 -5.03
N PRO A 110 5.07 12.89 -4.56
CA PRO A 110 3.92 12.46 -5.34
C PRO A 110 2.92 13.59 -5.62
N ILE A 111 2.82 14.58 -4.72
CA ILE A 111 1.96 15.76 -4.88
C ILE A 111 2.49 16.63 -6.00
N HIS A 112 3.80 16.89 -6.00
CA HIS A 112 4.47 17.69 -7.05
C HIS A 112 4.46 17.01 -8.41
N LEU A 113 4.61 15.67 -8.46
CA LEU A 113 4.50 14.89 -9.70
C LEU A 113 3.08 14.91 -10.32
N ASP A 114 2.08 15.33 -9.55
CA ASP A 114 0.69 15.53 -10.02
C ASP A 114 0.37 17.01 -10.28
N ASP A 115 1.41 17.86 -10.41
CA ASP A 115 1.32 19.31 -10.62
C ASP A 115 0.45 20.04 -9.55
N ARG A 116 0.34 19.44 -8.35
CA ARG A 116 -0.35 20.03 -7.20
C ARG A 116 0.65 20.72 -6.28
N ARG A 117 0.15 21.67 -5.48
CA ARG A 117 0.91 22.28 -4.39
C ARG A 117 0.51 21.61 -3.08
N GLU A 118 1.51 21.31 -2.26
CA GLU A 118 1.29 20.84 -0.90
C GLU A 118 0.79 21.96 0.01
N ASN A 119 0.04 21.59 1.02
CA ASN A 119 -0.18 22.44 2.18
C ASN A 119 0.89 22.09 3.23
N ARG A 120 1.87 22.99 3.41
CA ARG A 120 3.01 22.76 4.30
C ARG A 120 2.58 22.45 5.73
N GLU A 121 1.65 23.21 6.28
CA GLU A 121 1.12 23.00 7.63
C GLU A 121 0.51 21.59 7.78
N LYS A 122 -0.22 21.15 6.76
CA LYS A 122 -0.82 19.81 6.75
C LYS A 122 0.23 18.70 6.71
N ILE A 123 1.31 18.89 5.94
CA ILE A 123 2.42 17.94 5.87
C ILE A 123 3.19 17.92 7.20
N GLU A 124 3.47 19.08 7.80
CA GLU A 124 4.15 19.17 9.10
C GLU A 124 3.31 18.52 10.21
N ASN A 125 1.99 18.73 10.25
CA ASN A 125 1.08 18.07 11.18
C ASN A 125 1.06 16.54 10.97
N LEU A 126 1.09 16.07 9.71
CA LEU A 126 1.22 14.65 9.41
C LEU A 126 2.56 14.10 9.92
N MET A 127 3.66 14.79 9.67
CA MET A 127 4.99 14.40 10.15
C MET A 127 5.07 14.38 11.69
N GLU A 128 4.41 15.31 12.36
CA GLU A 128 4.31 15.34 13.83
C GLU A 128 3.52 14.14 14.34
N SER A 129 2.36 13.84 13.74
CA SER A 129 1.53 12.68 14.12
C SER A 129 2.26 11.33 13.97
N LEU A 130 3.26 11.28 13.10
CA LEU A 130 4.11 10.13 12.82
C LEU A 130 5.44 10.15 13.60
N ASP A 131 5.66 11.15 14.48
CA ASP A 131 6.90 11.35 15.25
C ASP A 131 8.16 11.39 14.37
N ILE A 132 8.06 12.12 13.24
CA ILE A 132 9.17 12.34 12.29
C ILE A 132 9.38 13.79 11.90
N LEU A 133 8.71 14.74 12.55
CA LEU A 133 8.92 16.17 12.25
C LEU A 133 10.38 16.59 12.44
N ASN A 134 11.07 16.01 13.43
CA ASN A 134 12.49 16.21 13.69
C ASN A 134 13.42 15.63 12.58
N CYS A 135 12.85 14.93 11.61
CA CYS A 135 13.56 14.39 10.46
C CYS A 135 13.32 15.20 9.17
N CYS A 136 12.58 16.30 9.23
CA CYS A 136 12.15 17.09 8.06
C CYS A 136 13.26 17.30 7.03
N ASP A 137 14.42 17.77 7.48
CA ASP A 137 15.58 18.10 6.65
C ASP A 137 16.62 16.97 6.56
N LYS A 138 16.34 15.78 7.12
CA LYS A 138 17.27 14.65 7.07
C LYS A 138 17.12 13.85 5.78
N PHE A 139 18.23 13.39 5.25
CA PHE A 139 18.28 12.43 4.15
C PHE A 139 18.06 10.98 4.67
N PRO A 140 17.62 10.05 3.83
CA PRO A 140 17.41 8.65 4.23
C PRO A 140 18.58 8.01 4.98
N THR A 141 19.83 8.30 4.56
CA THR A 141 21.04 7.79 5.20
C THR A 141 21.26 8.29 6.63
N GLN A 142 20.56 9.34 7.05
CA GLN A 142 20.66 9.96 8.38
C GLN A 142 19.51 9.53 9.31
N MET A 143 18.63 8.63 8.83
CA MET A 143 17.45 8.16 9.54
C MET A 143 17.57 6.68 9.92
N SER A 144 17.01 6.31 11.08
CA SER A 144 16.84 4.90 11.43
C SER A 144 15.83 4.21 10.48
N GLY A 145 15.85 2.87 10.40
CA GLY A 145 14.88 2.12 9.59
C GLY A 145 13.42 2.44 9.95
N GLY A 146 13.12 2.57 11.25
CA GLY A 146 11.78 2.96 11.70
C GLY A 146 11.38 4.37 11.27
N GLN A 147 12.33 5.33 11.25
CA GLN A 147 12.07 6.66 10.74
C GLN A 147 11.85 6.66 9.23
N GLN A 148 12.65 5.92 8.47
CA GLN A 148 12.47 5.76 7.03
C GLN A 148 11.11 5.13 6.70
N GLN A 149 10.68 4.12 7.46
CA GLN A 149 9.35 3.51 7.28
C GLN A 149 8.23 4.52 7.54
N ARG A 150 8.33 5.32 8.61
CA ARG A 150 7.34 6.36 8.91
C ARG A 150 7.30 7.44 7.81
N VAL A 151 8.44 7.80 7.23
CA VAL A 151 8.51 8.70 6.06
C VAL A 151 7.83 8.07 4.83
N SER A 152 8.05 6.78 4.57
CA SER A 152 7.35 6.05 3.50
C SER A 152 5.83 6.02 3.69
N ILE A 153 5.38 5.85 4.94
CA ILE A 153 3.96 5.92 5.31
C ILE A 153 3.43 7.34 5.12
N ALA A 154 4.14 8.36 5.62
CA ALA A 154 3.77 9.76 5.43
C ALA A 154 3.61 10.11 3.95
N ARG A 155 4.52 9.64 3.09
CA ARG A 155 4.44 9.81 1.63
C ARG A 155 3.17 9.21 1.05
N ALA A 156 2.77 8.02 1.51
CA ALA A 156 1.54 7.36 1.04
C ALA A 156 0.28 8.07 1.53
N LEU A 157 0.28 8.61 2.76
CA LEU A 157 -0.86 9.32 3.35
C LEU A 157 -1.00 10.75 2.81
N ALA A 158 0.11 11.43 2.48
CA ALA A 158 0.14 12.82 2.05
C ALA A 158 -0.65 13.10 0.76
N ILE A 159 -0.83 12.11 -0.09
CA ILE A 159 -1.62 12.22 -1.33
C ILE A 159 -3.13 12.18 -1.09
N GLU A 160 -3.59 11.81 0.12
CA GLU A 160 -5.00 11.67 0.50
C GLU A 160 -5.77 10.70 -0.40
N ALA A 161 -5.11 9.60 -0.76
CA ALA A 161 -5.71 8.56 -1.59
C ALA A 161 -6.85 7.83 -0.86
N ASP A 162 -7.82 7.37 -1.62
CA ASP A 162 -8.92 6.53 -1.11
C ASP A 162 -8.44 5.16 -0.62
N VAL A 163 -7.33 4.65 -1.21
CA VAL A 163 -6.79 3.32 -0.93
C VAL A 163 -5.30 3.39 -0.61
N ILE A 164 -4.91 2.79 0.49
CA ILE A 164 -3.52 2.55 0.88
C ILE A 164 -3.22 1.06 0.73
N LEU A 165 -2.21 0.74 -0.05
CA LEU A 165 -1.72 -0.61 -0.27
C LEU A 165 -0.36 -0.75 0.41
N ALA A 166 -0.25 -1.61 1.43
CA ALA A 166 0.96 -1.77 2.23
C ALA A 166 1.55 -3.17 2.05
N ASP A 167 2.74 -3.23 1.44
CA ASP A 167 3.48 -4.48 1.20
C ASP A 167 4.47 -4.72 2.33
N GLU A 168 4.14 -5.61 3.26
CA GLU A 168 4.95 -5.98 4.44
C GLU A 168 5.50 -4.76 5.20
N PRO A 169 4.65 -3.78 5.61
CA PRO A 169 5.09 -2.48 6.11
C PRO A 169 5.86 -2.57 7.43
N THR A 170 5.89 -3.72 8.08
CA THR A 170 6.55 -3.98 9.36
C THR A 170 7.71 -4.98 9.26
N GLY A 171 7.94 -5.55 8.07
CA GLY A 171 8.85 -6.68 7.89
C GLY A 171 10.32 -6.42 8.24
N ASN A 172 10.76 -5.16 8.19
CA ASN A 172 12.15 -4.75 8.49
C ASN A 172 12.29 -4.07 9.86
N LEU A 173 11.27 -4.17 10.73
CA LEU A 173 11.23 -3.48 12.01
C LEU A 173 11.30 -4.48 13.18
N ASP A 174 11.79 -4.02 14.33
CA ASP A 174 11.64 -4.75 15.58
C ASP A 174 10.17 -4.75 16.04
N ALA A 175 9.81 -5.68 16.94
CA ALA A 175 8.43 -5.90 17.36
C ALA A 175 7.72 -4.64 17.84
N LYS A 176 8.40 -3.80 18.66
CA LYS A 176 7.82 -2.56 19.21
C LYS A 176 7.52 -1.54 18.09
N ASN A 177 8.44 -1.38 17.14
CA ASN A 177 8.22 -0.48 16.01
C ASN A 177 7.16 -1.04 15.06
N ALA A 178 7.08 -2.36 14.88
CA ALA A 178 6.04 -3.01 14.09
C ALA A 178 4.63 -2.75 14.65
N GLU A 179 4.43 -2.92 15.96
CA GLU A 179 3.17 -2.60 16.65
C GLU A 179 2.80 -1.13 16.46
N ASN A 180 3.73 -0.20 16.68
CA ASN A 180 3.49 1.23 16.49
C ASN A 180 3.03 1.56 15.07
N ILE A 181 3.60 0.91 14.04
CA ILE A 181 3.19 1.10 12.65
C ILE A 181 1.80 0.54 12.39
N ALA A 182 1.48 -0.65 12.91
CA ALA A 182 0.15 -1.24 12.76
C ALA A 182 -0.95 -0.37 13.40
N GLU A 183 -0.71 0.12 14.64
CA GLU A 183 -1.60 1.08 15.30
C GLU A 183 -1.77 2.38 14.51
N LEU A 184 -0.69 2.87 13.92
CA LEU A 184 -0.71 4.09 13.13
C LEU A 184 -1.56 3.92 11.88
N LEU A 185 -1.40 2.80 11.16
CA LEU A 185 -2.25 2.48 10.00
C LEU A 185 -3.71 2.34 10.43
N ARG A 186 -3.99 1.67 11.56
CA ARG A 186 -5.35 1.56 12.11
C ARG A 186 -5.97 2.92 12.39
N LYS A 187 -5.25 3.79 13.10
CA LYS A 187 -5.70 5.16 13.39
C LYS A 187 -5.93 5.97 12.11
N SER A 188 -5.05 5.83 11.11
CA SER A 188 -5.23 6.51 9.82
C SER A 188 -6.50 6.07 9.12
N SER A 189 -6.81 4.76 9.10
CA SER A 189 -8.07 4.25 8.54
C SER A 189 -9.29 4.85 9.23
N GLU A 190 -9.27 4.92 10.57
CA GLU A 190 -10.39 5.45 11.36
C GLU A 190 -10.58 6.97 11.20
N ILE A 191 -9.48 7.75 11.23
CA ILE A 191 -9.54 9.22 11.21
C ILE A 191 -9.87 9.74 9.81
N TYR A 192 -9.28 9.14 8.78
CA TYR A 192 -9.39 9.62 7.39
C TYR A 192 -10.36 8.81 6.53
N ALA A 193 -11.03 7.79 7.12
CA ALA A 193 -11.89 6.84 6.40
C ALA A 193 -11.19 6.22 5.17
N GLN A 194 -9.86 6.03 5.25
CA GLN A 194 -9.07 5.42 4.19
C GLN A 194 -9.20 3.91 4.21
N THR A 195 -9.30 3.32 3.03
CA THR A 195 -9.26 1.87 2.89
C THR A 195 -7.81 1.41 2.90
N ILE A 196 -7.47 0.49 3.79
CA ILE A 196 -6.11 -0.06 3.90
C ILE A 196 -6.12 -1.54 3.53
N VAL A 197 -5.25 -1.92 2.62
CA VAL A 197 -4.97 -3.34 2.30
C VAL A 197 -3.52 -3.61 2.65
N MET A 198 -3.31 -4.34 3.74
CA MET A 198 -1.98 -4.69 4.23
C MET A 198 -1.67 -6.16 3.90
N VAL A 199 -0.56 -6.39 3.26
CA VAL A 199 0.02 -7.73 3.10
C VAL A 199 1.03 -7.95 4.22
N THR A 200 0.92 -9.07 4.92
CA THR A 200 1.88 -9.44 5.96
C THR A 200 1.98 -10.97 6.09
N HIS A 201 3.10 -11.45 6.60
CA HIS A 201 3.27 -12.82 7.07
C HIS A 201 3.14 -12.93 8.59
N ASP A 202 3.05 -11.80 9.29
CA ASP A 202 2.89 -11.72 10.74
C ASP A 202 1.42 -11.72 11.12
N ALA A 203 1.00 -12.75 11.84
CA ALA A 203 -0.38 -12.91 12.30
C ALA A 203 -0.79 -11.85 13.34
N GLN A 204 0.15 -11.39 14.19
CA GLN A 204 -0.12 -10.36 15.20
C GLN A 204 -0.44 -9.02 14.52
N MET A 205 0.32 -8.67 13.47
CA MET A 205 0.05 -7.46 12.70
C MET A 205 -1.29 -7.53 11.96
N ALA A 206 -1.71 -8.73 11.54
CA ALA A 206 -3.01 -8.91 10.88
C ALA A 206 -4.21 -8.70 11.82
N GLU A 207 -4.04 -8.84 13.15
CA GLU A 207 -5.11 -8.63 14.14
C GLU A 207 -5.58 -7.17 14.23
N TYR A 208 -4.81 -6.21 13.73
CA TYR A 208 -5.22 -4.81 13.64
C TYR A 208 -6.27 -4.54 12.55
N ALA A 209 -6.48 -5.50 11.65
CA ALA A 209 -7.41 -5.36 10.52
C ALA A 209 -8.85 -5.79 10.89
N ASP A 210 -9.83 -5.18 10.23
CA ASP A 210 -11.25 -5.55 10.36
C ASP A 210 -11.55 -6.91 9.73
N ARG A 211 -10.78 -7.27 8.68
CA ARG A 211 -10.93 -8.53 7.93
C ARG A 211 -9.56 -9.12 7.60
N ILE A 212 -9.45 -10.42 7.78
CA ILE A 212 -8.25 -11.18 7.41
C ILE A 212 -8.59 -12.13 6.26
N ILE A 213 -7.77 -12.09 5.22
CA ILE A 213 -7.87 -12.95 4.03
C ILE A 213 -6.60 -13.79 3.93
N ARG A 214 -6.75 -15.06 3.59
CA ARG A 214 -5.61 -15.94 3.36
C ARG A 214 -5.37 -16.12 1.88
N ILE A 215 -4.11 -16.04 1.46
CA ILE A 215 -3.69 -16.45 0.12
C ILE A 215 -2.72 -17.62 0.23
N LYS A 216 -2.97 -18.67 -0.56
CA LYS A 216 -2.13 -19.86 -0.64
C LYS A 216 -2.02 -20.29 -2.09
N ASP A 217 -0.79 -20.50 -2.56
CA ASP A 217 -0.49 -20.99 -3.91
C ASP A 217 -1.22 -20.22 -5.03
N GLY A 218 -1.30 -18.87 -4.86
CA GLY A 218 -1.95 -17.96 -5.81
C GLY A 218 -3.48 -17.93 -5.74
N GLU A 219 -4.12 -18.57 -4.75
CA GLU A 219 -5.57 -18.61 -4.56
C GLU A 219 -5.97 -17.94 -3.23
N ILE A 220 -7.07 -17.18 -3.24
CA ILE A 220 -7.67 -16.61 -2.03
C ILE A 220 -8.56 -17.66 -1.36
N SER A 221 -8.44 -17.76 -0.04
CA SER A 221 -9.31 -18.54 0.83
C SER A 221 -9.96 -17.62 1.86
N TYR A 222 -11.28 -17.67 1.94
CA TYR A 222 -12.11 -16.96 2.94
C TYR A 222 -12.39 -17.80 4.19
N ASN A 223 -11.87 -19.03 4.27
CA ASN A 223 -12.04 -19.87 5.45
C ASN A 223 -10.95 -19.53 6.47
N LEU A 224 -11.38 -18.94 7.57
CA LEU A 224 -10.64 -18.80 8.82
C LEU A 224 -10.59 -20.17 9.54
#